data_c935202033fe63fbf8005b7182d68c4c
#
_entry.id   c935202033fe63fbf8005b7182d68c4c
#
_cell.length_a   1.000
_cell.length_b   1.000
_cell.length_c   1.000
_cell.angle_alpha   90.00
_cell.angle_beta   90.00
_cell.angle_gamma   90.00
#
_symmetry.space_group_name_H-M   'P 1'
#
loop_
_entity.id
_entity.type
_entity.pdbx_description
1 polymer ?
#
loop_
_entity_poly.entity_id
_entity_poly.type
_entity_poly.pdbx_seq_one_letter_code
_entity_poly.pdbx_strand_id
1 'polypeptide(L)'
;KLFTPARDSKTLFRDGEWKLERLYRSLTCRDEEPENMWELHDRIHEAWIAAKPDSLTARIAHADFFVAYAWHARGNGYANKVPPKAWKTFEIRLAKAAKILEKARELNQKDPYYWHVLMTVGKGQGWDKATFDSVVEKAVAEEPKYYPVDEMRANTLLPRWYGEPGDWEAYALKAAERPDGLGAE
;
A
#
# COMPACT_ATOMS: atom_id res chain seq x y z
N LYS A 1 3.79 12.38 16.31
CA LYS A 1 5.22 12.68 16.57
C LYS A 1 6.17 11.52 16.20
N LEU A 2 5.70 10.24 16.15
CA LEU A 2 6.56 9.08 15.83
C LEU A 2 6.79 8.89 14.32
N PHE A 3 5.83 9.23 13.48
CA PHE A 3 5.90 8.99 12.03
C PHE A 3 6.92 9.88 11.32
N THR A 4 6.98 11.17 11.64
CA THR A 4 7.94 12.06 11.01
C THR A 4 9.39 11.61 11.21
N PRO A 5 9.85 11.29 12.44
CA PRO A 5 11.19 10.74 12.62
C PRO A 5 11.42 9.40 11.90
N ALA A 6 10.44 8.50 11.88
CA ALA A 6 10.58 7.21 11.21
C ALA A 6 10.68 7.35 9.69
N ARG A 7 9.90 8.26 9.10
CA ARG A 7 9.95 8.59 7.67
C ARG A 7 11.27 9.26 7.29
N ASP A 8 11.66 10.29 8.04
CA ASP A 8 12.81 11.14 7.71
C ASP A 8 14.15 10.42 7.98
N SER A 9 14.20 9.55 9.00
CA SER A 9 15.40 8.77 9.33
C SER A 9 15.67 7.62 8.36
N LYS A 10 14.66 7.19 7.60
CA LYS A 10 14.76 6.04 6.66
C LYS A 10 15.36 4.79 7.31
N THR A 11 15.07 4.58 8.60
CA THR A 11 15.68 3.50 9.38
C THR A 11 14.98 2.16 9.14
N LEU A 12 15.81 1.12 9.10
CA LEU A 12 15.38 -0.27 8.97
C LEU A 12 15.42 -0.99 10.32
N PHE A 13 14.66 -2.05 10.43
CA PHE A 13 14.88 -3.10 11.41
C PHE A 13 16.06 -3.99 10.97
N ARG A 14 16.49 -4.89 11.86
CA ARG A 14 17.61 -5.79 11.60
C ARG A 14 17.35 -6.78 10.46
N ASP A 15 16.09 -7.07 10.19
CA ASP A 15 15.62 -7.93 9.08
C ASP A 15 15.43 -7.18 7.76
N GLY A 16 15.77 -5.89 7.71
CA GLY A 16 15.65 -5.04 6.53
C GLY A 16 14.29 -4.35 6.36
N GLU A 17 13.28 -4.65 7.20
CA GLU A 17 11.98 -4.00 7.10
C GLU A 17 12.07 -2.50 7.49
N TRP A 18 11.41 -1.64 6.74
CA TRP A 18 11.32 -0.22 7.08
C TRP A 18 10.50 -0.01 8.36
N LYS A 19 11.04 0.73 9.33
CA LYS A 19 10.31 1.06 10.57
C LYS A 19 9.04 1.84 10.30
N LEU A 20 9.04 2.68 9.27
CA LEU A 20 7.86 3.42 8.82
C LEU A 20 6.71 2.46 8.45
N GLU A 21 7.00 1.39 7.72
CA GLU A 21 6.02 0.39 7.31
C GLU A 21 5.37 -0.31 8.50
N ARG A 22 6.19 -0.73 9.47
CA ARG A 22 5.70 -1.34 10.71
C ARG A 22 4.80 -0.40 11.51
N LEU A 23 5.10 0.90 11.52
CA LEU A 23 4.26 1.90 12.18
C LEU A 23 2.88 2.00 11.51
N TYR A 24 2.81 2.07 10.17
CA TYR A 24 1.53 2.13 9.47
C TYR A 24 0.72 0.85 9.69
N ARG A 25 1.31 -0.32 9.55
CA ARG A 25 0.64 -1.62 9.80
C ARG A 25 0.07 -1.73 11.21
N SER A 26 0.66 -1.06 12.20
CA SER A 26 0.13 -1.05 13.57
C SER A 26 -1.14 -0.22 13.76
N LEU A 27 -1.54 0.57 12.76
CA LEU A 27 -2.74 1.41 12.77
C LEU A 27 -3.95 0.76 12.09
N THR A 28 -3.76 -0.36 11.42
CA THR A 28 -4.85 -1.13 10.82
C THR A 28 -5.50 -2.04 11.85
N CYS A 29 -6.74 -2.45 11.60
CA CYS A 29 -7.43 -3.46 12.38
C CYS A 29 -6.85 -4.86 12.07
N ARG A 30 -6.89 -5.77 13.03
CA ARG A 30 -6.49 -7.16 12.80
C ARG A 30 -7.61 -7.90 12.07
N ASP A 31 -7.24 -8.88 11.26
CA ASP A 31 -8.19 -9.62 10.42
C ASP A 31 -9.22 -10.42 11.24
N GLU A 32 -8.85 -10.85 12.45
CA GLU A 32 -9.71 -11.60 13.36
C GLU A 32 -10.72 -10.74 14.15
N GLU A 33 -10.58 -9.40 14.08
CA GLU A 33 -11.45 -8.50 14.82
C GLU A 33 -12.87 -8.48 14.24
N PRO A 34 -13.89 -8.36 15.12
CA PRO A 34 -15.28 -8.31 14.66
C PRO A 34 -15.60 -6.99 13.94
N GLU A 35 -16.64 -6.99 13.10
CA GLU A 35 -17.01 -5.86 12.24
C GLU A 35 -17.16 -4.52 12.98
N ASN A 36 -17.69 -4.53 14.21
CA ASN A 36 -17.81 -3.32 15.02
C ASN A 36 -16.46 -2.68 15.39
N MET A 37 -15.38 -3.46 15.44
CA MET A 37 -14.02 -2.93 15.65
C MET A 37 -13.50 -2.26 14.38
N TRP A 38 -13.79 -2.82 13.21
CA TRP A 38 -13.48 -2.17 11.93
C TRP A 38 -14.22 -0.84 11.79
N GLU A 39 -15.51 -0.78 12.14
CA GLU A 39 -16.28 0.47 12.17
C GLU A 39 -15.73 1.49 13.18
N LEU A 40 -15.24 1.03 14.33
CA LEU A 40 -14.59 1.90 15.32
C LEU A 40 -13.29 2.48 14.77
N HIS A 41 -12.46 1.67 14.14
CA HIS A 41 -11.22 2.13 13.52
C HIS A 41 -11.48 3.17 12.43
N ASP A 42 -12.50 2.99 11.58
CA ASP A 42 -12.90 4.00 10.58
C ASP A 42 -13.18 5.34 11.25
N ARG A 43 -14.02 5.37 12.30
CA ARG A 43 -14.33 6.59 13.06
C ARG A 43 -13.10 7.23 13.72
N ILE A 44 -12.16 6.42 14.20
CA ILE A 44 -10.90 6.92 14.79
C ILE A 44 -10.06 7.62 13.72
N HIS A 45 -9.91 7.03 12.52
CA HIS A 45 -9.21 7.65 11.41
C HIS A 45 -9.89 8.94 10.92
N GLU A 46 -11.21 8.95 10.80
CA GLU A 46 -11.98 10.16 10.47
C GLU A 46 -11.76 11.28 11.49
N ALA A 47 -11.84 10.96 12.79
CA ALA A 47 -11.59 11.91 13.86
C ALA A 47 -10.13 12.43 13.83
N TRP A 48 -9.16 11.57 13.50
CA TRP A 48 -7.77 12.01 13.35
C TRP A 48 -7.59 12.99 12.18
N ILE A 49 -8.19 12.71 11.02
CA ILE A 49 -8.15 13.62 9.87
C ILE A 49 -8.86 14.94 10.21
N ALA A 50 -10.01 14.91 10.90
CA ALA A 50 -10.72 16.11 11.33
C ALA A 50 -9.87 16.96 12.27
N ALA A 51 -9.14 16.33 13.21
CA ALA A 51 -8.26 17.03 14.15
C ALA A 51 -6.95 17.54 13.51
N LYS A 52 -6.51 16.91 12.40
CA LYS A 52 -5.25 17.20 11.69
C LYS A 52 -5.46 17.14 10.18
N PRO A 53 -6.19 18.12 9.59
CA PRO A 53 -6.59 18.09 8.17
C PRO A 53 -5.40 18.09 7.20
N ASP A 54 -4.24 18.63 7.59
CA ASP A 54 -3.04 18.69 6.77
C ASP A 54 -2.06 17.53 7.03
N SER A 55 -2.51 16.50 7.76
CA SER A 55 -1.67 15.33 8.04
C SER A 55 -1.70 14.34 6.90
N LEU A 56 -0.62 14.25 6.12
CA LEU A 56 -0.42 13.19 5.14
C LEU A 56 -0.49 11.80 5.79
N THR A 57 0.18 11.63 6.93
CA THR A 57 0.19 10.36 7.68
C THR A 57 -1.21 9.89 8.04
N ALA A 58 -2.10 10.80 8.51
CA ALA A 58 -3.47 10.42 8.87
C ALA A 58 -4.25 9.91 7.65
N ARG A 59 -4.07 10.54 6.49
CA ARG A 59 -4.73 10.10 5.25
C ARG A 59 -4.18 8.78 4.73
N ILE A 60 -2.88 8.60 4.73
CA ILE A 60 -2.27 7.33 4.30
C ILE A 60 -2.72 6.19 5.23
N ALA A 61 -2.70 6.41 6.55
CA ALA A 61 -3.17 5.41 7.51
C ALA A 61 -4.66 5.05 7.30
N HIS A 62 -5.52 6.03 7.00
CA HIS A 62 -6.92 5.77 6.71
C HIS A 62 -7.12 5.03 5.39
N ALA A 63 -6.33 5.35 4.36
CA ALA A 63 -6.37 4.64 3.09
C ALA A 63 -5.91 3.18 3.26
N ASP A 64 -4.82 2.95 4.00
CA ASP A 64 -4.29 1.61 4.31
C ASP A 64 -5.29 0.80 5.13
N PHE A 65 -5.94 1.42 6.11
CA PHE A 65 -7.06 0.81 6.82
C PHE A 65 -8.17 0.33 5.85
N PHE A 66 -8.60 1.16 4.88
CA PHE A 66 -9.61 0.74 3.91
C PHE A 66 -9.12 -0.35 2.96
N VAL A 67 -7.83 -0.40 2.63
CA VAL A 67 -7.23 -1.51 1.90
C VAL A 67 -7.35 -2.80 2.72
N ALA A 68 -6.92 -2.80 3.98
CA ALA A 68 -7.04 -3.95 4.86
C ALA A 68 -8.51 -4.39 5.02
N TYR A 69 -9.41 -3.43 5.23
CA TYR A 69 -10.84 -3.68 5.37
C TYR A 69 -11.50 -4.22 4.09
N ALA A 70 -10.98 -3.86 2.92
CA ALA A 70 -11.40 -4.44 1.65
C ALA A 70 -10.99 -5.92 1.58
N TRP A 71 -9.72 -6.22 1.84
CA TRP A 71 -9.23 -7.60 1.83
C TRP A 71 -9.89 -8.47 2.89
N HIS A 72 -10.19 -7.95 4.06
CA HIS A 72 -10.99 -8.62 5.08
C HIS A 72 -12.36 -9.06 4.53
N ALA A 73 -13.08 -8.17 3.84
CA ALA A 73 -14.38 -8.51 3.24
C ALA A 73 -14.30 -9.57 2.14
N ARG A 74 -13.21 -9.53 1.33
CA ARG A 74 -12.97 -10.51 0.27
C ARG A 74 -12.61 -11.88 0.83
N GLY A 75 -11.88 -11.90 1.94
CA GLY A 75 -11.31 -13.11 2.52
C GLY A 75 -10.15 -13.68 1.71
N ASN A 76 -9.56 -14.78 2.24
CA ASN A 76 -8.33 -15.41 1.72
C ASN A 76 -8.57 -16.50 0.65
N GLY A 77 -9.82 -16.73 0.27
CA GLY A 77 -10.19 -17.75 -0.70
C GLY A 77 -9.76 -17.42 -2.15
N TYR A 78 -9.73 -18.45 -3.00
CA TYR A 78 -9.53 -18.25 -4.44
C TYR A 78 -10.64 -17.35 -5.03
N ALA A 79 -10.31 -16.58 -6.05
CA ALA A 79 -11.20 -15.58 -6.65
C ALA A 79 -12.57 -16.17 -7.07
N ASN A 80 -12.57 -17.40 -7.63
CA ASN A 80 -13.79 -18.11 -8.05
C ASN A 80 -14.65 -18.65 -6.88
N LYS A 81 -14.20 -18.53 -5.64
CA LYS A 81 -14.91 -18.92 -4.41
C LYS A 81 -15.43 -17.73 -3.62
N VAL A 82 -15.05 -16.52 -4.00
CA VAL A 82 -15.49 -15.29 -3.31
C VAL A 82 -16.92 -14.94 -3.71
N PRO A 83 -17.85 -14.79 -2.74
CA PRO A 83 -19.25 -14.45 -3.04
C PRO A 83 -19.37 -13.08 -3.72
N PRO A 84 -20.36 -12.88 -4.62
CA PRO A 84 -20.57 -11.58 -5.30
C PRO A 84 -20.73 -10.39 -4.33
N LYS A 85 -21.39 -10.61 -3.19
CA LYS A 85 -21.51 -9.57 -2.14
C LYS A 85 -20.17 -9.14 -1.57
N ALA A 86 -19.26 -10.10 -1.35
CA ALA A 86 -17.91 -9.83 -0.84
C ALA A 86 -17.08 -9.05 -1.88
N TRP A 87 -17.18 -9.39 -3.16
CA TRP A 87 -16.56 -8.61 -4.24
C TRP A 87 -17.06 -7.16 -4.27
N LYS A 88 -18.38 -6.96 -4.22
CA LYS A 88 -18.95 -5.62 -4.20
C LYS A 88 -18.46 -4.78 -3.00
N THR A 89 -18.38 -5.39 -1.83
CA THR A 89 -17.86 -4.71 -0.62
C THR A 89 -16.37 -4.38 -0.77
N PHE A 90 -15.58 -5.31 -1.30
CA PHE A 90 -14.17 -5.12 -1.61
C PHE A 90 -13.94 -3.92 -2.54
N GLU A 91 -14.66 -3.87 -3.66
CA GLU A 91 -14.58 -2.77 -4.63
C GLU A 91 -14.93 -1.42 -4.03
N ILE A 92 -16.01 -1.34 -3.23
CA ILE A 92 -16.45 -0.12 -2.57
C ILE A 92 -15.37 0.38 -1.59
N ARG A 93 -14.78 -0.51 -0.80
CA ARG A 93 -13.75 -0.16 0.19
C ARG A 93 -12.45 0.27 -0.49
N LEU A 94 -12.03 -0.40 -1.56
CA LEU A 94 -10.88 0.04 -2.36
C LEU A 94 -11.11 1.40 -3.04
N ALA A 95 -12.31 1.68 -3.53
CA ALA A 95 -12.64 2.97 -4.09
C ALA A 95 -12.57 4.10 -3.04
N LYS A 96 -12.95 3.81 -1.78
CA LYS A 96 -12.75 4.75 -0.67
C LYS A 96 -11.26 5.01 -0.40
N ALA A 97 -10.43 3.95 -0.35
CA ALA A 97 -8.99 4.08 -0.19
C ALA A 97 -8.38 4.97 -1.30
N ALA A 98 -8.74 4.72 -2.57
CA ALA A 98 -8.29 5.52 -3.70
C ALA A 98 -8.61 7.01 -3.55
N LYS A 99 -9.86 7.35 -3.19
CA LYS A 99 -10.29 8.75 -2.97
C LYS A 99 -9.53 9.44 -1.82
N ILE A 100 -9.20 8.70 -0.76
CA ILE A 100 -8.41 9.23 0.35
C ILE A 100 -6.98 9.52 -0.11
N LEU A 101 -6.38 8.63 -0.93
CA LEU A 101 -5.05 8.82 -1.50
C LEU A 101 -4.99 10.00 -2.48
N GLU A 102 -6.03 10.21 -3.31
CA GLU A 102 -6.13 11.40 -4.17
C GLU A 102 -6.05 12.69 -3.35
N LYS A 103 -6.83 12.79 -2.27
CA LYS A 103 -6.79 13.93 -1.35
C LYS A 103 -5.46 14.04 -0.57
N ALA A 104 -4.82 12.92 -0.27
CA ALA A 104 -3.52 12.91 0.36
C ALA A 104 -2.45 13.54 -0.54
N ARG A 105 -2.53 13.31 -1.85
CA ARG A 105 -1.60 13.87 -2.84
C ARG A 105 -1.69 15.39 -2.97
N GLU A 106 -2.87 15.98 -2.73
CA GLU A 106 -3.07 17.44 -2.75
C GLU A 106 -2.26 18.17 -1.67
N LEU A 107 -1.83 17.48 -0.61
CA LEU A 107 -1.03 18.06 0.46
C LEU A 107 0.42 18.37 0.05
N ASN A 108 0.86 17.93 -1.12
CA ASN A 108 2.22 18.15 -1.64
C ASN A 108 3.35 17.79 -0.66
N GLN A 109 3.12 16.75 0.14
CA GLN A 109 4.08 16.17 1.07
C GLN A 109 4.54 14.80 0.54
N LYS A 110 5.69 14.33 0.99
CA LYS A 110 6.26 13.05 0.56
C LYS A 110 6.24 12.04 1.71
N ASP A 111 5.80 10.84 1.39
CA ASP A 111 5.87 9.69 2.28
C ASP A 111 5.92 8.43 1.40
N PRO A 112 6.99 7.63 1.45
CA PRO A 112 7.14 6.49 0.54
C PRO A 112 6.08 5.42 0.74
N TYR A 113 5.50 5.29 1.94
CA TYR A 113 4.41 4.35 2.19
C TYR A 113 3.14 4.66 1.39
N TYR A 114 2.94 5.91 0.97
CA TYR A 114 1.86 6.29 0.05
C TYR A 114 1.84 5.42 -1.21
N TRP A 115 3.01 5.18 -1.80
CA TRP A 115 3.13 4.41 -3.03
C TRP A 115 2.80 2.93 -2.80
N HIS A 116 3.22 2.36 -1.68
CA HIS A 116 2.86 1.00 -1.29
C HIS A 116 1.34 0.81 -1.19
N VAL A 117 0.66 1.71 -0.48
CA VAL A 117 -0.81 1.67 -0.34
C VAL A 117 -1.50 1.86 -1.68
N LEU A 118 -1.03 2.81 -2.50
CA LEU A 118 -1.58 3.07 -3.85
C LEU A 118 -1.44 1.84 -4.76
N MET A 119 -0.30 1.18 -4.76
CA MET A 119 -0.07 -0.04 -5.55
C MET A 119 -0.93 -1.21 -5.05
N THR A 120 -1.19 -1.30 -3.73
CA THR A 120 -2.08 -2.32 -3.18
C THR A 120 -3.54 -2.07 -3.60
N VAL A 121 -3.97 -0.82 -3.67
CA VAL A 121 -5.26 -0.44 -4.29
C VAL A 121 -5.29 -0.88 -5.75
N GLY A 122 -4.26 -0.53 -6.53
CA GLY A 122 -4.15 -0.87 -7.95
C GLY A 122 -4.20 -2.37 -8.21
N LYS A 123 -3.51 -3.16 -7.37
CA LYS A 123 -3.56 -4.63 -7.42
C LYS A 123 -4.99 -5.17 -7.22
N GLY A 124 -5.73 -4.62 -6.26
CA GLY A 124 -7.11 -5.05 -6.02
C GLY A 124 -8.10 -4.55 -7.09
N GLN A 125 -7.81 -3.44 -7.75
CA GLN A 125 -8.60 -2.88 -8.85
C GLN A 125 -8.24 -3.44 -10.22
N GLY A 126 -7.18 -4.27 -10.33
CA GLY A 126 -6.78 -4.88 -11.59
C GLY A 126 -6.17 -3.90 -12.58
N TRP A 127 -5.32 -2.97 -12.12
CA TRP A 127 -4.61 -2.05 -13.01
C TRP A 127 -3.76 -2.80 -14.03
N ASP A 128 -3.66 -2.24 -15.22
CA ASP A 128 -2.79 -2.77 -16.26
C ASP A 128 -1.30 -2.57 -15.96
N LYS A 129 -0.45 -3.28 -16.71
CA LYS A 129 1.01 -3.25 -16.54
C LYS A 129 1.59 -1.85 -16.71
N ALA A 130 1.10 -1.09 -17.69
CA ALA A 130 1.61 0.27 -17.98
C ALA A 130 1.29 1.25 -16.83
N THR A 131 0.11 1.14 -16.25
CA THR A 131 -0.29 1.92 -15.07
C THR A 131 0.60 1.62 -13.87
N PHE A 132 0.87 0.33 -13.59
CA PHE A 132 1.80 -0.06 -12.53
C PHE A 132 3.21 0.47 -12.78
N ASP A 133 3.74 0.32 -14.00
CA ASP A 133 5.09 0.78 -14.35
C ASP A 133 5.22 2.30 -14.15
N SER A 134 4.23 3.08 -14.56
CA SER A 134 4.21 4.54 -14.33
C SER A 134 4.19 4.91 -12.84
N VAL A 135 3.49 4.15 -12.01
CA VAL A 135 3.46 4.38 -10.55
C VAL A 135 4.81 4.04 -9.93
N VAL A 136 5.41 2.91 -10.32
CA VAL A 136 6.75 2.49 -9.86
C VAL A 136 7.81 3.54 -10.22
N GLU A 137 7.82 4.04 -11.45
CA GLU A 137 8.77 5.09 -11.88
C GLU A 137 8.69 6.33 -10.98
N LYS A 138 7.47 6.79 -10.66
CA LYS A 138 7.26 7.92 -9.76
C LYS A 138 7.71 7.64 -8.33
N ALA A 139 7.40 6.45 -7.83
CA ALA A 139 7.77 6.04 -6.48
C ALA A 139 9.30 5.94 -6.33
N VAL A 140 9.97 5.31 -7.28
CA VAL A 140 11.44 5.17 -7.30
C VAL A 140 12.13 6.53 -7.47
N ALA A 141 11.58 7.43 -8.30
CA ALA A 141 12.11 8.78 -8.44
C ALA A 141 11.99 9.61 -7.14
N GLU A 142 10.99 9.32 -6.31
CA GLU A 142 10.77 10.00 -5.04
C GLU A 142 11.65 9.42 -3.91
N GLU A 143 11.72 8.09 -3.81
CA GLU A 143 12.52 7.37 -2.80
C GLU A 143 13.10 6.09 -3.39
N PRO A 144 14.29 6.14 -4.01
CA PRO A 144 14.90 5.00 -4.71
C PRO A 144 15.18 3.80 -3.83
N LYS A 145 15.41 4.03 -2.54
CA LYS A 145 15.75 2.98 -1.57
C LYS A 145 14.54 2.37 -0.86
N TYR A 146 13.32 2.80 -1.22
CA TYR A 146 12.11 2.22 -0.65
C TYR A 146 11.70 0.97 -1.43
N TYR A 147 12.43 -0.12 -1.22
CA TYR A 147 12.25 -1.40 -1.92
C TYR A 147 10.86 -2.07 -1.78
N PRO A 148 9.98 -1.76 -0.79
CA PRO A 148 8.62 -2.32 -0.78
C PRO A 148 7.81 -2.02 -2.04
N VAL A 149 8.16 -0.95 -2.78
CA VAL A 149 7.59 -0.67 -4.10
C VAL A 149 8.00 -1.73 -5.12
N ASP A 150 9.27 -2.13 -5.11
CA ASP A 150 9.81 -3.16 -6.01
C ASP A 150 9.25 -4.54 -5.66
N GLU A 151 9.15 -4.87 -4.37
CA GLU A 151 8.51 -6.10 -3.92
C GLU A 151 7.04 -6.18 -4.37
N MET A 152 6.29 -5.10 -4.22
CA MET A 152 4.90 -5.04 -4.68
C MET A 152 4.82 -5.21 -6.20
N ARG A 153 5.70 -4.56 -6.96
CA ARG A 153 5.73 -4.71 -8.42
C ARG A 153 6.05 -6.15 -8.82
N ALA A 154 7.11 -6.75 -8.28
CA ALA A 154 7.46 -8.15 -8.52
C ALA A 154 6.28 -9.09 -8.18
N ASN A 155 5.60 -8.83 -7.06
CA ASN A 155 4.42 -9.60 -6.65
C ASN A 155 3.28 -9.52 -7.68
N THR A 156 3.01 -8.34 -8.27
CA THR A 156 1.97 -8.18 -9.30
C THR A 156 2.34 -8.88 -10.62
N LEU A 157 3.62 -9.11 -10.86
CA LEU A 157 4.13 -9.83 -12.03
C LEU A 157 4.17 -11.35 -11.87
N LEU A 158 3.75 -11.87 -10.74
CA LEU A 158 3.55 -13.31 -10.59
C LEU A 158 2.38 -13.80 -11.47
N PRO A 159 2.45 -15.02 -12.08
CA PRO A 159 1.38 -15.56 -12.91
C PRO A 159 0.00 -15.66 -12.24
N ARG A 160 -0.02 -15.79 -10.90
CA ARG A 160 -1.28 -15.78 -10.12
C ARG A 160 -1.97 -14.41 -10.05
N TRP A 161 -1.31 -13.35 -10.52
CA TRP A 161 -1.85 -11.98 -10.58
C TRP A 161 -1.97 -11.53 -12.04
N TYR A 162 -1.00 -10.83 -12.57
CA TYR A 162 -1.08 -10.15 -13.87
C TYR A 162 0.13 -10.41 -14.77
N GLY A 163 1.10 -11.23 -14.34
CA GLY A 163 2.34 -11.51 -15.06
C GLY A 163 2.35 -12.86 -15.76
N GLU A 164 3.32 -13.01 -16.64
CA GLU A 164 3.68 -14.25 -17.29
C GLU A 164 4.87 -14.91 -16.58
N PRO A 165 5.12 -16.22 -16.79
CA PRO A 165 6.31 -16.87 -16.26
C PRO A 165 7.61 -16.14 -16.70
N GLY A 166 8.46 -15.78 -15.76
CA GLY A 166 9.69 -15.02 -16.00
C GLY A 166 9.60 -13.50 -15.83
N ASP A 167 8.39 -12.93 -15.80
CA ASP A 167 8.19 -11.48 -15.72
C ASP A 167 8.73 -10.89 -14.41
N TRP A 168 8.47 -11.56 -13.29
CA TRP A 168 8.90 -11.03 -11.99
C TRP A 168 10.42 -11.16 -11.80
N GLU A 169 11.03 -12.23 -12.30
CA GLU A 169 12.48 -12.44 -12.27
C GLU A 169 13.20 -11.38 -13.11
N ALA A 170 12.71 -11.12 -14.32
CA ALA A 170 13.25 -10.09 -15.19
C ALA A 170 13.15 -8.69 -14.55
N TYR A 171 12.03 -8.41 -13.88
CA TYR A 171 11.86 -7.16 -13.16
C TYR A 171 12.83 -7.05 -11.97
N ALA A 172 12.98 -8.11 -11.17
CA ALA A 172 13.87 -8.13 -10.01
C ALA A 172 15.32 -7.86 -10.41
N LEU A 173 15.81 -8.50 -11.49
CA LEU A 173 17.14 -8.24 -12.04
C LEU A 173 17.31 -6.77 -12.43
N LYS A 174 16.34 -6.20 -13.19
CA LYS A 174 16.36 -4.79 -13.58
C LYS A 174 16.35 -3.83 -12.38
N ALA A 175 15.59 -4.16 -11.33
CA ALA A 175 15.54 -3.37 -10.12
C ALA A 175 16.86 -3.41 -9.34
N ALA A 176 17.53 -4.57 -9.29
CA ALA A 176 18.83 -4.75 -8.66
C ALA A 176 19.97 -3.99 -9.39
N GLU A 177 19.86 -3.83 -10.71
CA GLU A 177 20.86 -3.11 -11.53
C GLU A 177 20.77 -1.58 -11.42
N ARG A 178 19.77 -1.02 -10.78
CA ARG A 178 19.67 0.44 -10.59
C ARG A 178 20.81 0.94 -9.72
N PRO A 179 21.42 2.11 -10.03
CA PRO A 179 22.53 2.69 -9.26
C PRO A 179 22.23 2.88 -7.77
N ASP A 180 20.97 3.16 -7.44
CA ASP A 180 20.49 3.30 -6.05
C ASP A 180 19.60 2.13 -5.64
N GLY A 181 19.61 1.04 -6.39
CA GLY A 181 18.81 -0.16 -6.16
C GLY A 181 19.41 -1.10 -5.12
N LEU A 182 18.71 -2.22 -4.88
CA LEU A 182 19.09 -3.25 -3.90
C LEU A 182 20.44 -3.93 -4.18
N GLY A 183 20.98 -3.82 -5.40
CA GLY A 183 22.28 -4.38 -5.80
C GLY A 183 23.44 -3.39 -5.79
N ALA A 184 23.23 -2.17 -5.27
CA ALA A 184 24.23 -1.10 -5.26
C ALA A 184 25.15 -1.10 -4.01
N GLU A 185 25.13 -2.16 -3.18
CA GLU A 185 26.00 -2.33 -2.01
C GLU A 185 27.21 -3.19 -2.31
#